data_caf36e4fa0da0dd92d3af5ef348143a3
#
_entry.id   caf36e4fa0da0dd92d3af5ef348143a3
#
_cell.length_a   1.000
_cell.length_b   1.000
_cell.length_c   1.000
_cell.angle_alpha   90.00
_cell.angle_beta   90.00
_cell.angle_gamma   90.00
#
_symmetry.space_group_name_H-M   'P 1'
#
loop_
_entity.id
_entity.type
_entity.pdbx_description
1 polymer ?
#
loop_
_entity_poly.entity_id
_entity_poly.type
_entity_poly.pdbx_seq_one_letter_code
_entity_poly.pdbx_strand_id
1 'polypeptide(L)'
;MEIAITLAYLVYSLSLSIDQARELLKFFCHLELSASQADLLLNHLAKLWKAEFDALVEMMALATVVYMDETGWKVSAKRCYAWVFTSLLHTVLLYGRKRDAAVVDEILPRDVFQGIGVSDDYAVYRNRFSKGQKCWAHLLRKAIKLMLSYPENPRYRKFFEELLTVFREGKRLQKDGRLSDTGRRRKLEELEDRFRSLCSRFRPEEEQRQAPGGEDYAALLKELVRCLADAELFTFVLHPEVEATNNVSERTFRNSAQARNTNRTSKTEAGAKRRSVISSIFTSLRQNLKELTLESILEEVTGWCRTGQSLFRRQLQELRDASKPPPDSELPAPALA
;
A
#
# COMPACT_ATOMS: atom_id res chain seq x y z
N MET A 1 -20.08 16.75 -16.73
CA MET A 1 -18.98 15.84 -16.34
C MET A 1 -17.77 16.64 -15.86
N GLU A 2 -17.28 17.56 -16.65
CA GLU A 2 -16.11 18.42 -16.37
C GLU A 2 -16.15 19.10 -15.00
N ILE A 3 -17.24 19.81 -14.68
CA ILE A 3 -17.43 20.48 -13.38
C ILE A 3 -17.35 19.47 -12.22
N ALA A 4 -17.95 18.30 -12.38
CA ALA A 4 -17.93 17.28 -11.34
C ALA A 4 -16.52 16.71 -11.11
N ILE A 5 -15.75 16.50 -12.17
CA ILE A 5 -14.35 16.03 -12.11
C ILE A 5 -13.46 17.11 -11.48
N THR A 6 -13.60 18.37 -11.91
CA THR A 6 -12.86 19.51 -11.35
C THR A 6 -13.14 19.66 -9.85
N LEU A 7 -14.41 19.67 -9.45
CA LEU A 7 -14.81 19.74 -8.05
C LEU A 7 -14.25 18.55 -7.25
N ALA A 8 -14.34 17.35 -7.78
CA ALA A 8 -13.81 16.14 -7.15
C ALA A 8 -12.28 16.19 -6.99
N TYR A 9 -11.56 16.69 -7.99
CA TYR A 9 -10.11 16.87 -7.92
C TYR A 9 -9.72 17.87 -6.81
N LEU A 10 -10.39 19.03 -6.76
CA LEU A 10 -10.17 20.03 -5.73
C LEU A 10 -10.40 19.46 -4.31
N VAL A 11 -11.49 18.71 -4.11
CA VAL A 11 -11.87 18.17 -2.80
C VAL A 11 -11.04 16.94 -2.41
N TYR A 12 -10.82 15.99 -3.32
CA TYR A 12 -10.23 14.69 -2.96
C TYR A 12 -8.75 14.55 -3.27
N SER A 13 -8.23 15.26 -4.28
CA SER A 13 -6.80 15.26 -4.61
C SER A 13 -6.05 16.41 -3.94
N LEU A 14 -6.64 17.62 -3.87
CA LEU A 14 -6.03 18.77 -3.23
C LEU A 14 -6.47 18.96 -1.77
N SER A 15 -7.38 18.13 -1.28
CA SER A 15 -7.87 18.17 0.10
C SER A 15 -8.52 19.51 0.48
N LEU A 16 -9.18 20.20 -0.45
CA LEU A 16 -9.97 21.39 -0.14
C LEU A 16 -11.32 21.00 0.48
N SER A 17 -11.90 21.92 1.27
CA SER A 17 -13.32 21.76 1.65
C SER A 17 -14.22 22.00 0.42
N ILE A 18 -15.45 21.49 0.47
CA ILE A 18 -16.42 21.77 -0.59
C ILE A 18 -16.65 23.27 -0.76
N ASP A 19 -16.70 24.02 0.36
CA ASP A 19 -16.90 25.47 0.30
C ASP A 19 -15.70 26.19 -0.34
N GLN A 20 -14.46 25.78 -0.01
CA GLN A 20 -13.27 26.35 -0.67
C GLN A 20 -13.21 26.00 -2.16
N ALA A 21 -13.60 24.77 -2.53
CA ALA A 21 -13.64 24.37 -3.93
C ALA A 21 -14.71 25.18 -4.71
N ARG A 22 -15.87 25.42 -4.10
CA ARG A 22 -16.93 26.28 -4.66
C ARG A 22 -16.45 27.73 -4.84
N GLU A 23 -15.74 28.27 -3.85
CA GLU A 23 -15.18 29.62 -3.89
C GLU A 23 -14.17 29.77 -5.05
N LEU A 24 -13.29 28.77 -5.25
CA LEU A 24 -12.36 28.76 -6.37
C LEU A 24 -13.09 28.71 -7.72
N LEU A 25 -14.13 27.88 -7.85
CA LEU A 25 -14.91 27.82 -9.09
C LEU A 25 -15.65 29.14 -9.36
N LYS A 26 -16.17 29.79 -8.32
CA LYS A 26 -16.78 31.12 -8.47
C LYS A 26 -15.75 32.17 -8.88
N PHE A 27 -14.56 32.18 -8.24
CA PHE A 27 -13.54 33.18 -8.50
C PHE A 27 -12.93 33.05 -9.92
N PHE A 28 -12.53 31.85 -10.31
CA PHE A 28 -11.82 31.67 -11.59
C PHE A 28 -12.73 31.40 -12.78
N CYS A 29 -13.89 30.78 -12.57
CA CYS A 29 -14.76 30.33 -13.66
C CYS A 29 -16.11 31.06 -13.68
N HIS A 30 -16.36 32.00 -12.77
CA HIS A 30 -17.67 32.64 -12.56
C HIS A 30 -18.82 31.64 -12.38
N LEU A 31 -18.50 30.44 -11.85
CA LEU A 31 -19.45 29.35 -11.65
C LEU A 31 -19.95 29.33 -10.21
N GLU A 32 -21.22 29.69 -10.00
CA GLU A 32 -21.87 29.62 -8.70
C GLU A 32 -22.54 28.24 -8.51
N LEU A 33 -22.12 27.52 -7.47
CA LEU A 33 -22.71 26.27 -7.04
C LEU A 33 -23.21 26.41 -5.61
N SER A 34 -24.40 25.92 -5.30
CA SER A 34 -24.83 25.72 -3.93
C SER A 34 -24.08 24.53 -3.31
N ALA A 35 -24.02 24.44 -1.97
CA ALA A 35 -23.42 23.30 -1.29
C ALA A 35 -24.14 21.99 -1.66
N SER A 36 -25.46 22.03 -1.83
CA SER A 36 -26.27 20.87 -2.23
C SER A 36 -25.97 20.42 -3.66
N GLN A 37 -25.81 21.36 -4.59
CA GLN A 37 -25.43 21.03 -5.97
C GLN A 37 -24.03 20.41 -6.03
N ALA A 38 -23.07 20.98 -5.32
CA ALA A 38 -21.73 20.40 -5.22
C ALA A 38 -21.75 18.97 -4.65
N ASP A 39 -22.52 18.73 -3.59
CA ASP A 39 -22.66 17.39 -2.99
C ASP A 39 -23.33 16.41 -3.95
N LEU A 40 -24.38 16.84 -4.68
CA LEU A 40 -25.06 16.04 -5.69
C LEU A 40 -24.11 15.65 -6.85
N LEU A 41 -23.31 16.58 -7.35
CA LEU A 41 -22.32 16.31 -8.42
C LEU A 41 -21.30 15.27 -7.97
N LEU A 42 -20.77 15.40 -6.76
CA LEU A 42 -19.81 14.45 -6.20
C LEU A 42 -20.43 13.06 -5.97
N ASN A 43 -21.68 13.00 -5.49
CA ASN A 43 -22.40 11.74 -5.31
C ASN A 43 -22.69 11.06 -6.65
N HIS A 44 -23.07 11.85 -7.66
CA HIS A 44 -23.33 11.34 -9.01
C HIS A 44 -22.04 10.75 -9.63
N LEU A 45 -20.93 11.49 -9.54
CA LEU A 45 -19.64 11.03 -10.01
C LEU A 45 -19.20 9.72 -9.35
N ALA A 46 -19.36 9.61 -8.01
CA ALA A 46 -19.02 8.39 -7.30
C ALA A 46 -19.90 7.19 -7.70
N LYS A 47 -21.17 7.43 -8.02
CA LYS A 47 -22.07 6.38 -8.55
C LYS A 47 -21.60 5.92 -9.93
N LEU A 48 -21.27 6.85 -10.83
CA LEU A 48 -20.77 6.55 -12.17
C LEU A 48 -19.47 5.74 -12.12
N TRP A 49 -18.59 6.07 -11.19
CA TRP A 49 -17.28 5.44 -11.05
C TRP A 49 -17.26 4.20 -10.16
N LYS A 50 -18.41 3.77 -9.64
CA LYS A 50 -18.46 2.62 -8.73
C LYS A 50 -17.97 1.33 -9.38
N ALA A 51 -18.39 1.07 -10.61
CA ALA A 51 -17.97 -0.13 -11.33
C ALA A 51 -16.46 -0.15 -11.65
N GLU A 52 -15.87 1.02 -11.86
CA GLU A 52 -14.42 1.18 -12.05
C GLU A 52 -13.66 0.96 -10.74
N PHE A 53 -14.23 1.42 -9.63
CA PHE A 53 -13.68 1.14 -8.31
C PHE A 53 -13.73 -0.37 -7.99
N ASP A 54 -14.81 -1.06 -8.35
CA ASP A 54 -14.94 -2.51 -8.17
C ASP A 54 -13.89 -3.27 -9.00
N ALA A 55 -13.64 -2.81 -10.24
CA ALA A 55 -12.56 -3.35 -11.06
C ALA A 55 -11.17 -3.15 -10.43
N LEU A 56 -10.91 -1.97 -9.79
CA LEU A 56 -9.67 -1.74 -9.04
C LEU A 56 -9.51 -2.70 -7.86
N VAL A 57 -10.59 -2.96 -7.13
CA VAL A 57 -10.58 -3.93 -6.02
C VAL A 57 -10.22 -5.32 -6.51
N GLU A 58 -10.82 -5.77 -7.61
CA GLU A 58 -10.52 -7.08 -8.18
C GLU A 58 -9.09 -7.17 -8.71
N MET A 59 -8.61 -6.14 -9.41
CA MET A 59 -7.20 -6.09 -9.86
C MET A 59 -6.22 -6.13 -8.70
N MET A 60 -6.58 -5.57 -7.53
CA MET A 60 -5.72 -5.64 -6.35
C MET A 60 -5.56 -7.08 -5.86
N ALA A 61 -6.61 -7.89 -5.88
CA ALA A 61 -6.56 -9.30 -5.53
C ALA A 61 -5.71 -10.16 -6.51
N LEU A 62 -5.54 -9.69 -7.74
CA LEU A 62 -4.73 -10.36 -8.78
C LEU A 62 -3.31 -9.78 -8.90
N ALA A 63 -2.96 -8.76 -8.13
CA ALA A 63 -1.67 -8.08 -8.24
C ALA A 63 -0.52 -8.95 -7.72
N THR A 64 0.65 -8.84 -8.36
CA THR A 64 1.87 -9.56 -7.95
C THR A 64 2.48 -9.01 -6.67
N VAL A 65 2.35 -7.71 -6.43
CA VAL A 65 2.85 -7.04 -5.22
C VAL A 65 1.85 -5.98 -4.77
N VAL A 66 1.48 -6.01 -3.50
CA VAL A 66 0.59 -5.00 -2.89
C VAL A 66 1.24 -4.42 -1.64
N TYR A 67 1.38 -3.11 -1.61
CA TYR A 67 1.83 -2.32 -0.46
C TYR A 67 0.61 -1.85 0.31
N MET A 68 0.63 -2.03 1.64
CA MET A 68 -0.53 -1.76 2.49
C MET A 68 -0.14 -0.94 3.71
N ASP A 69 -1.04 -0.04 4.09
CA ASP A 69 -0.89 0.75 5.31
C ASP A 69 -2.27 1.24 5.78
N GLU A 70 -2.40 1.65 7.04
CA GLU A 70 -3.59 2.27 7.56
C GLU A 70 -3.27 3.46 8.46
N THR A 71 -4.19 4.41 8.50
CA THR A 71 -4.06 5.60 9.34
C THR A 71 -5.39 5.95 9.99
N GLY A 72 -5.33 6.62 11.15
CA GLY A 72 -6.54 7.09 11.81
C GLY A 72 -7.35 8.02 10.92
N TRP A 73 -8.67 7.82 10.88
CA TRP A 73 -9.64 8.63 10.15
C TRP A 73 -10.86 8.86 11.03
N LYS A 74 -11.52 10.01 10.90
CA LYS A 74 -12.75 10.28 11.60
C LYS A 74 -13.93 10.27 10.63
N VAL A 75 -15.04 9.66 11.04
CA VAL A 75 -16.33 9.80 10.38
C VAL A 75 -17.29 10.41 11.40
N SER A 76 -17.63 11.68 11.21
CA SER A 76 -18.26 12.48 12.27
C SER A 76 -17.41 12.44 13.55
N ALA A 77 -18.00 12.06 14.69
CA ALA A 77 -17.29 11.87 15.97
C ALA A 77 -16.68 10.47 16.15
N LYS A 78 -17.00 9.50 15.27
CA LYS A 78 -16.51 8.11 15.40
C LYS A 78 -15.08 7.99 14.93
N ARG A 79 -14.24 7.32 15.74
CA ARG A 79 -12.87 6.94 15.38
C ARG A 79 -12.94 5.76 14.41
N CYS A 80 -12.48 5.98 13.19
CA CYS A 80 -12.35 5.00 12.13
C CYS A 80 -10.92 5.04 11.59
N TYR A 81 -10.69 4.32 10.48
CA TYR A 81 -9.41 4.26 9.79
C TYR A 81 -9.59 4.46 8.30
N ALA A 82 -8.55 5.01 7.68
CA ALA A 82 -8.34 4.96 6.25
C ALA A 82 -7.29 3.88 5.96
N TRP A 83 -7.48 3.13 4.88
CA TRP A 83 -6.60 2.06 4.42
C TRP A 83 -6.15 2.36 3.00
N VAL A 84 -4.93 2.01 2.70
CA VAL A 84 -4.38 2.00 1.35
C VAL A 84 -3.92 0.60 0.98
N PHE A 85 -4.29 0.19 -0.22
CA PHE A 85 -3.76 -0.96 -0.93
C PHE A 85 -3.26 -0.43 -2.28
N THR A 86 -1.97 -0.54 -2.55
CA THR A 86 -1.40 0.02 -3.78
C THR A 86 -0.42 -0.94 -4.42
N SER A 87 -0.54 -1.11 -5.72
CA SER A 87 0.39 -1.81 -6.59
C SER A 87 1.16 -0.82 -7.46
N LEU A 88 1.87 -1.30 -8.47
CA LEU A 88 2.58 -0.44 -9.41
C LEU A 88 1.64 0.51 -10.17
N LEU A 89 0.46 0.02 -10.58
CA LEU A 89 -0.46 0.73 -11.47
C LEU A 89 -1.81 1.07 -10.84
N HIS A 90 -2.15 0.46 -9.70
CA HIS A 90 -3.49 0.59 -9.14
C HIS A 90 -3.44 0.89 -7.66
N THR A 91 -4.42 1.64 -7.20
CA THR A 91 -4.58 1.98 -5.78
C THR A 91 -6.04 1.89 -5.36
N VAL A 92 -6.29 1.19 -4.26
CA VAL A 92 -7.57 1.18 -3.56
C VAL A 92 -7.40 1.90 -2.23
N LEU A 93 -8.19 2.93 -2.01
CA LEU A 93 -8.27 3.69 -0.77
C LEU A 93 -9.63 3.45 -0.13
N LEU A 94 -9.66 3.03 1.13
CA LEU A 94 -10.89 2.83 1.88
C LEU A 94 -10.93 3.78 3.06
N TYR A 95 -12.01 4.51 3.24
CA TYR A 95 -12.18 5.44 4.35
C TYR A 95 -13.35 5.04 5.25
N GLY A 96 -13.26 5.32 6.54
CA GLY A 96 -14.32 5.07 7.49
C GLY A 96 -14.44 3.59 7.89
N ARG A 97 -13.36 2.83 7.78
CA ARG A 97 -13.32 1.40 8.11
C ARG A 97 -12.85 1.16 9.55
N LYS A 98 -13.13 -0.02 10.07
CA LYS A 98 -12.52 -0.51 11.31
C LYS A 98 -11.04 -0.83 11.09
N ARG A 99 -10.28 -0.95 12.17
CA ARG A 99 -8.88 -1.41 12.14
C ARG A 99 -8.86 -2.90 12.45
N ASP A 100 -9.33 -3.69 11.53
CA ASP A 100 -9.43 -5.14 11.66
C ASP A 100 -9.01 -5.87 10.38
N ALA A 101 -8.85 -7.16 10.52
CA ALA A 101 -8.38 -8.05 9.49
C ALA A 101 -9.37 -8.25 8.34
N ALA A 102 -10.65 -8.08 8.60
CA ALA A 102 -11.69 -8.26 7.59
C ALA A 102 -11.55 -7.25 6.44
N VAL A 103 -10.96 -6.07 6.73
CA VAL A 103 -10.67 -5.07 5.68
C VAL A 103 -9.60 -5.55 4.72
N VAL A 104 -8.60 -6.27 5.22
CA VAL A 104 -7.56 -6.86 4.37
C VAL A 104 -8.13 -8.02 3.56
N ASP A 105 -8.91 -8.89 4.20
CA ASP A 105 -9.53 -10.05 3.54
C ASP A 105 -10.56 -9.65 2.47
N GLU A 106 -11.20 -8.46 2.60
CA GLU A 106 -12.12 -7.91 1.60
C GLU A 106 -11.40 -7.52 0.30
N ILE A 107 -10.17 -6.99 0.39
CA ILE A 107 -9.41 -6.51 -0.77
C ILE A 107 -8.46 -7.59 -1.30
N LEU A 108 -7.89 -8.37 -0.40
CA LEU A 108 -6.94 -9.45 -0.70
C LEU A 108 -7.44 -10.77 -0.11
N PRO A 109 -8.48 -11.39 -0.70
CA PRO A 109 -8.99 -12.67 -0.25
C PRO A 109 -7.89 -13.74 -0.30
N ARG A 110 -7.77 -14.54 0.78
CA ARG A 110 -6.66 -15.50 0.96
C ARG A 110 -6.60 -16.60 -0.10
N ASP A 111 -7.75 -16.96 -0.63
CA ASP A 111 -7.91 -17.96 -1.69
C ASP A 111 -7.61 -17.42 -3.10
N VAL A 112 -7.61 -16.10 -3.26
CA VAL A 112 -7.39 -15.42 -4.55
C VAL A 112 -6.02 -14.79 -4.63
N PHE A 113 -5.61 -14.03 -3.60
CA PHE A 113 -4.36 -13.29 -3.61
C PHE A 113 -3.15 -14.22 -3.43
N GLN A 114 -2.36 -14.38 -4.49
CA GLN A 114 -1.11 -15.18 -4.52
C GLN A 114 0.14 -14.31 -4.59
N GLY A 115 -0.01 -12.99 -4.55
CA GLY A 115 1.07 -12.02 -4.63
C GLY A 115 1.85 -11.86 -3.32
N ILE A 116 2.73 -10.87 -3.31
CA ILE A 116 3.55 -10.50 -2.15
C ILE A 116 2.90 -9.32 -1.45
N GLY A 117 2.55 -9.49 -0.16
CA GLY A 117 2.06 -8.42 0.70
C GLY A 117 3.20 -7.66 1.39
N VAL A 118 3.29 -6.35 1.16
CA VAL A 118 4.28 -5.48 1.83
C VAL A 118 3.59 -4.60 2.87
N SER A 119 3.99 -4.72 4.13
CA SER A 119 3.34 -3.99 5.24
C SER A 119 4.32 -3.70 6.38
N ASP A 120 3.86 -2.94 7.37
CA ASP A 120 4.51 -2.93 8.68
C ASP A 120 4.23 -4.24 9.46
N ASP A 121 4.67 -4.31 10.72
CA ASP A 121 4.45 -5.49 11.56
C ASP A 121 3.15 -5.44 12.39
N TYR A 122 2.17 -4.68 11.98
CA TYR A 122 0.89 -4.68 12.68
C TYR A 122 0.21 -6.07 12.60
N ALA A 123 -0.37 -6.50 13.71
CA ALA A 123 -0.91 -7.86 13.86
C ALA A 123 -1.94 -8.28 12.79
N VAL A 124 -2.64 -7.31 12.21
CA VAL A 124 -3.63 -7.51 11.14
C VAL A 124 -3.02 -8.16 9.89
N TYR A 125 -1.74 -7.90 9.61
CA TYR A 125 -1.05 -8.40 8.42
C TYR A 125 -0.29 -9.72 8.64
N ARG A 126 -0.21 -10.20 9.89
CA ARG A 126 0.55 -11.41 10.21
C ARG A 126 -0.16 -12.66 9.69
N ASN A 127 0.61 -13.59 9.12
CA ASN A 127 0.12 -14.90 8.64
C ASN A 127 -1.07 -14.79 7.65
N ARG A 128 -1.10 -13.72 6.83
CA ARG A 128 -2.18 -13.52 5.85
C ARG A 128 -1.78 -13.85 4.44
N PHE A 129 -0.53 -13.70 4.12
CA PHE A 129 -0.01 -13.87 2.77
C PHE A 129 0.91 -15.08 2.72
N SER A 130 0.88 -15.82 1.63
CA SER A 130 1.84 -16.91 1.38
C SER A 130 3.27 -16.37 1.26
N LYS A 131 3.40 -15.12 0.83
CA LYS A 131 4.67 -14.38 0.77
C LYS A 131 4.45 -12.96 1.32
N GLY A 132 5.25 -12.58 2.29
CA GLY A 132 5.21 -11.26 2.92
C GLY A 132 6.54 -10.55 2.85
N GLN A 133 6.53 -9.22 2.94
CA GLN A 133 7.71 -8.40 3.17
C GLN A 133 7.41 -7.38 4.26
N LYS A 134 8.14 -7.41 5.36
CA LYS A 134 8.03 -6.40 6.41
C LYS A 134 8.86 -5.17 6.08
N CYS A 135 8.30 -4.01 6.38
CA CYS A 135 8.92 -2.73 6.09
C CYS A 135 10.19 -2.50 6.91
N TRP A 136 11.36 -2.57 6.29
CA TRP A 136 12.63 -2.30 6.94
C TRP A 136 12.76 -0.90 7.51
N ALA A 137 12.10 0.09 6.91
CA ALA A 137 12.11 1.45 7.46
C ALA A 137 11.49 1.53 8.86
N HIS A 138 10.43 0.75 9.14
CA HIS A 138 9.82 0.67 10.47
C HIS A 138 10.74 -0.01 11.47
N LEU A 139 11.39 -1.12 11.10
CA LEU A 139 12.33 -1.84 11.96
C LEU A 139 13.56 -0.98 12.30
N LEU A 140 14.17 -0.35 11.29
CA LEU A 140 15.30 0.55 11.49
C LEU A 140 14.93 1.78 12.31
N ARG A 141 13.72 2.33 12.14
CA ARG A 141 13.21 3.48 12.92
C ARG A 141 13.09 3.15 14.41
N LYS A 142 12.70 1.92 14.77
CA LYS A 142 12.68 1.43 16.16
C LYS A 142 14.10 1.37 16.74
N ALA A 143 15.07 0.83 15.99
CA ALA A 143 16.48 0.77 16.42
C ALA A 143 17.11 2.18 16.55
N ILE A 144 16.84 3.09 15.61
CA ILE A 144 17.27 4.50 15.71
C ILE A 144 16.69 5.17 16.95
N LYS A 145 15.39 4.95 17.21
CA LYS A 145 14.74 5.52 18.40
C LYS A 145 15.44 5.10 19.68
N LEU A 146 15.76 3.81 19.82
CA LEU A 146 16.51 3.30 20.97
C LEU A 146 17.87 3.99 21.11
N MET A 147 18.65 4.04 20.03
CA MET A 147 19.96 4.68 20.02
C MET A 147 19.90 6.17 20.42
N LEU A 148 18.88 6.90 19.93
CA LEU A 148 18.75 8.34 20.22
C LEU A 148 18.16 8.62 21.60
N SER A 149 17.29 7.73 22.11
CA SER A 149 16.70 7.89 23.44
C SER A 149 17.66 7.52 24.58
N TYR A 150 18.67 6.70 24.29
CA TYR A 150 19.65 6.20 25.28
C TYR A 150 21.08 6.29 24.70
N PRO A 151 21.59 7.52 24.45
CA PRO A 151 22.87 7.73 23.78
C PRO A 151 24.09 7.20 24.56
N GLU A 152 23.98 7.10 25.89
CA GLU A 152 25.02 6.50 26.76
C GLU A 152 25.12 4.99 26.66
N ASN A 153 24.16 4.33 26.04
CA ASN A 153 24.24 2.89 25.88
C ASN A 153 24.90 2.52 24.53
N PRO A 154 26.20 2.19 24.50
CA PRO A 154 26.92 1.91 23.27
C PRO A 154 26.40 0.65 22.54
N ARG A 155 25.70 -0.25 23.27
CA ARG A 155 25.13 -1.45 22.72
C ARG A 155 24.04 -1.16 21.70
N TYR A 156 23.16 -0.16 21.95
CA TYR A 156 22.08 0.21 21.03
C TYR A 156 22.62 0.82 19.74
N ARG A 157 23.67 1.65 19.85
CA ARG A 157 24.37 2.19 18.68
C ARG A 157 24.99 1.08 17.83
N LYS A 158 25.76 0.20 18.46
CA LYS A 158 26.43 -0.91 17.78
C LYS A 158 25.42 -1.84 17.11
N PHE A 159 24.32 -2.16 17.80
CA PHE A 159 23.22 -2.95 17.24
C PHE A 159 22.61 -2.29 16.00
N PHE A 160 22.29 -1.00 16.08
CA PHE A 160 21.75 -0.27 14.92
C PHE A 160 22.71 -0.26 13.72
N GLU A 161 23.99 0.00 13.94
CA GLU A 161 25.02 0.04 12.88
C GLU A 161 25.16 -1.32 12.19
N GLU A 162 25.18 -2.40 12.94
CA GLU A 162 25.23 -3.75 12.39
C GLU A 162 23.94 -4.14 11.67
N LEU A 163 22.78 -3.80 12.23
CA LEU A 163 21.47 -4.02 11.59
C LEU A 163 21.37 -3.26 10.26
N LEU A 164 21.81 -2.01 10.23
CA LEU A 164 21.85 -1.18 9.03
C LEU A 164 22.79 -1.77 7.97
N THR A 165 23.91 -2.36 8.40
CA THR A 165 24.86 -3.03 7.49
C THR A 165 24.23 -4.23 6.81
N VAL A 166 23.49 -5.07 7.56
CA VAL A 166 22.75 -6.21 6.99
C VAL A 166 21.69 -5.74 6.01
N PHE A 167 20.93 -4.71 6.35
CA PHE A 167 19.94 -4.13 5.44
C PHE A 167 20.58 -3.63 4.13
N ARG A 168 21.70 -2.89 4.23
CA ARG A 168 22.42 -2.38 3.05
C ARG A 168 22.95 -3.51 2.17
N GLU A 169 23.41 -4.60 2.77
CA GLU A 169 23.84 -5.77 2.02
C GLU A 169 22.67 -6.43 1.28
N GLY A 170 21.52 -6.61 1.93
CA GLY A 170 20.31 -7.08 1.27
C GLY A 170 19.91 -6.20 0.08
N LYS A 171 19.95 -4.86 0.25
CA LYS A 171 19.69 -3.91 -0.86
C LYS A 171 20.72 -4.01 -1.99
N ARG A 172 21.97 -4.31 -1.69
CA ARG A 172 23.01 -4.56 -2.70
C ARG A 172 22.70 -5.84 -3.48
N LEU A 173 22.34 -6.93 -2.79
CA LEU A 173 21.98 -8.19 -3.42
C LEU A 173 20.73 -8.05 -4.30
N GLN A 174 19.73 -7.31 -3.85
CA GLN A 174 18.54 -6.99 -4.65
C GLN A 174 18.89 -6.39 -6.01
N LYS A 175 19.82 -5.45 -6.03
CA LYS A 175 20.22 -4.69 -7.22
C LYS A 175 21.25 -5.39 -8.11
N ASP A 176 21.86 -6.48 -7.65
CA ASP A 176 22.90 -7.18 -8.41
C ASP A 176 22.30 -8.05 -9.51
N GLY A 177 22.23 -7.50 -10.72
CA GLY A 177 21.71 -8.19 -11.91
C GLY A 177 22.63 -9.30 -12.47
N ARG A 178 23.82 -9.51 -11.88
CA ARG A 178 24.74 -10.58 -12.30
C ARG A 178 24.45 -11.91 -11.61
N LEU A 179 23.66 -11.89 -10.54
CA LEU A 179 23.31 -13.08 -9.79
C LEU A 179 22.25 -13.89 -10.53
N SER A 180 22.55 -15.16 -10.75
CA SER A 180 21.51 -16.14 -11.11
C SER A 180 20.58 -16.39 -9.93
N ASP A 181 19.40 -16.96 -10.18
CA ASP A 181 18.45 -17.28 -9.11
C ASP A 181 19.06 -18.20 -8.03
N THR A 182 19.82 -19.21 -8.43
CA THR A 182 20.54 -20.09 -7.49
C THR A 182 21.61 -19.34 -6.71
N GLY A 183 22.37 -18.47 -7.38
CA GLY A 183 23.37 -17.62 -6.74
C GLY A 183 22.73 -16.66 -5.75
N ARG A 184 21.60 -16.09 -6.09
CA ARG A 184 20.81 -15.18 -5.25
C ARG A 184 20.28 -15.89 -4.00
N ARG A 185 19.73 -17.10 -4.13
CA ARG A 185 19.29 -17.92 -2.99
C ARG A 185 20.43 -18.22 -2.01
N ARG A 186 21.59 -18.68 -2.52
CA ARG A 186 22.76 -18.92 -1.69
C ARG A 186 23.22 -17.66 -0.94
N LYS A 187 23.25 -16.51 -1.62
CA LYS A 187 23.62 -15.24 -0.98
C LYS A 187 22.59 -14.77 0.04
N LEU A 188 21.32 -15.08 -0.16
CA LEU A 188 20.29 -14.84 0.84
C LEU A 188 20.52 -15.70 2.09
N GLU A 189 20.80 -17.00 1.95
CA GLU A 189 21.10 -17.90 3.06
C GLU A 189 22.29 -17.36 3.89
N GLU A 190 23.39 -16.96 3.22
CA GLU A 190 24.55 -16.34 3.89
C GLU A 190 24.16 -15.07 4.67
N LEU A 191 23.27 -14.24 4.10
CA LEU A 191 22.78 -13.01 4.73
C LEU A 191 21.89 -13.31 5.94
N GLU A 192 21.01 -14.30 5.84
CA GLU A 192 20.14 -14.75 6.92
C GLU A 192 20.93 -15.33 8.09
N ASP A 193 21.98 -16.14 7.82
CA ASP A 193 22.84 -16.71 8.85
C ASP A 193 23.61 -15.60 9.59
N ARG A 194 24.09 -14.61 8.85
CA ARG A 194 24.70 -13.42 9.44
C ARG A 194 23.72 -12.64 10.31
N PHE A 195 22.47 -12.51 9.87
CA PHE A 195 21.43 -11.85 10.63
C PHE A 195 21.04 -12.65 11.90
N ARG A 196 20.94 -13.98 11.82
CA ARG A 196 20.73 -14.87 12.98
C ARG A 196 21.86 -14.71 14.01
N SER A 197 23.11 -14.70 13.53
CA SER A 197 24.29 -14.47 14.38
C SER A 197 24.25 -13.10 15.07
N LEU A 198 23.84 -12.05 14.34
CA LEU A 198 23.63 -10.70 14.88
C LEU A 198 22.59 -10.74 16.02
N CYS A 199 21.41 -11.27 15.76
CA CYS A 199 20.34 -11.33 16.75
C CYS A 199 20.74 -12.15 17.99
N SER A 200 21.51 -13.24 17.83
CA SER A 200 22.04 -14.05 18.92
C SER A 200 23.02 -13.28 19.80
N ARG A 201 24.03 -12.61 19.18
CA ARG A 201 25.03 -11.80 19.91
C ARG A 201 24.42 -10.64 20.70
N PHE A 202 23.37 -10.07 20.16
CA PHE A 202 22.71 -8.91 20.72
C PHE A 202 21.50 -9.27 21.62
N ARG A 203 21.27 -10.56 21.88
CA ARG A 203 20.21 -10.99 22.80
C ARG A 203 20.43 -10.37 24.18
N PRO A 204 19.44 -9.66 24.75
CA PRO A 204 19.61 -9.05 26.06
C PRO A 204 19.53 -10.10 27.17
N GLU A 205 20.46 -10.00 28.09
CA GLU A 205 20.38 -10.67 29.39
C GLU A 205 19.37 -9.98 30.29
N GLU A 206 19.04 -10.60 31.44
CA GLU A 206 18.00 -10.09 32.33
C GLU A 206 18.31 -8.67 32.84
N GLU A 207 19.56 -8.41 33.27
CA GLU A 207 19.99 -7.07 33.67
C GLU A 207 19.84 -6.01 32.56
N GLN A 208 20.09 -6.39 31.33
CA GLN A 208 19.95 -5.51 30.17
C GLN A 208 18.48 -5.25 29.81
N ARG A 209 17.57 -6.16 30.12
CA ARG A 209 16.12 -5.95 29.97
C ARG A 209 15.60 -4.94 30.97
N GLN A 210 16.14 -4.95 32.21
CA GLN A 210 15.77 -4.02 33.29
C GLN A 210 16.41 -2.63 33.07
N ALA A 211 17.43 -2.51 32.24
CA ALA A 211 18.07 -1.25 31.91
C ALA A 211 17.11 -0.31 31.11
N PRO A 212 17.34 1.01 31.13
CA PRO A 212 16.55 1.95 30.34
C PRO A 212 16.47 1.57 28.87
N GLY A 213 15.24 1.40 28.33
CA GLY A 213 14.98 0.96 26.96
C GLY A 213 15.13 -0.55 26.72
N GLY A 214 15.47 -1.35 27.75
CA GLY A 214 15.72 -2.78 27.60
C GLY A 214 14.51 -3.59 27.15
N GLU A 215 13.31 -3.26 27.60
CA GLU A 215 12.08 -3.90 27.17
C GLU A 215 11.79 -3.61 25.67
N ASP A 216 11.89 -2.36 25.25
CA ASP A 216 11.71 -1.97 23.84
C ASP A 216 12.75 -2.65 22.94
N TYR A 217 13.98 -2.75 23.42
CA TYR A 217 15.07 -3.44 22.73
C TYR A 217 14.79 -4.96 22.60
N ALA A 218 14.37 -5.61 23.68
CA ALA A 218 14.01 -7.03 23.67
C ALA A 218 12.81 -7.31 22.75
N ALA A 219 11.82 -6.42 22.76
CA ALA A 219 10.65 -6.50 21.87
C ALA A 219 11.06 -6.37 20.40
N LEU A 220 11.94 -5.42 20.05
CA LEU A 220 12.47 -5.27 18.70
C LEU A 220 13.22 -6.51 18.22
N LEU A 221 14.10 -7.09 19.07
CA LEU A 221 14.81 -8.31 18.70
C LEU A 221 13.86 -9.50 18.50
N LYS A 222 12.85 -9.65 19.36
CA LYS A 222 11.82 -10.67 19.19
C LYS A 222 11.05 -10.51 17.87
N GLU A 223 10.72 -9.29 17.51
CA GLU A 223 10.06 -8.95 16.26
C GLU A 223 10.95 -9.32 15.05
N LEU A 224 12.23 -8.94 15.07
CA LEU A 224 13.19 -9.25 14.01
C LEU A 224 13.37 -10.75 13.80
N VAL A 225 13.54 -11.52 14.89
CA VAL A 225 13.67 -12.98 14.84
C VAL A 225 12.42 -13.63 14.27
N ARG A 226 11.24 -13.16 14.68
CA ARG A 226 9.96 -13.66 14.16
C ARG A 226 9.82 -13.34 12.67
N CYS A 227 10.06 -12.11 12.24
CA CYS A 227 9.98 -11.73 10.82
C CYS A 227 10.94 -12.55 9.95
N LEU A 228 12.13 -12.95 10.49
CA LEU A 228 13.03 -13.86 9.78
C LEU A 228 12.44 -15.28 9.71
N ALA A 229 11.91 -15.79 10.82
CA ALA A 229 11.31 -17.14 10.88
C ALA A 229 10.10 -17.26 9.96
N ASP A 230 9.32 -16.20 9.81
CA ASP A 230 8.17 -16.10 8.90
C ASP A 230 8.59 -15.83 7.44
N ALA A 231 9.92 -15.79 7.13
CA ALA A 231 10.48 -15.46 5.81
C ALA A 231 10.00 -14.12 5.23
N GLU A 232 9.67 -13.14 6.10
CA GLU A 232 9.12 -11.84 5.71
C GLU A 232 10.15 -10.68 5.70
N LEU A 233 11.44 -10.96 5.99
CA LEU A 233 12.47 -9.91 6.11
C LEU A 233 13.20 -9.62 4.80
N PHE A 234 13.49 -10.63 4.02
CA PHE A 234 14.37 -10.53 2.87
C PHE A 234 13.71 -10.96 1.56
N THR A 235 12.38 -10.98 1.51
CA THR A 235 11.61 -11.32 0.30
C THR A 235 12.04 -10.48 -0.90
N PHE A 236 12.38 -9.20 -0.69
CA PHE A 236 12.88 -8.28 -1.70
C PHE A 236 14.22 -8.70 -2.33
N VAL A 237 14.99 -9.58 -1.69
CA VAL A 237 16.23 -10.12 -2.26
C VAL A 237 15.93 -11.14 -3.37
N LEU A 238 14.95 -12.00 -3.15
CA LEU A 238 14.50 -13.00 -4.14
C LEU A 238 13.58 -12.38 -5.21
N HIS A 239 12.90 -11.31 -4.88
CA HIS A 239 11.93 -10.62 -5.71
C HIS A 239 12.37 -9.15 -5.89
N PRO A 240 13.29 -8.88 -6.86
CA PRO A 240 13.88 -7.53 -7.03
C PRO A 240 12.87 -6.42 -7.31
N GLU A 241 11.68 -6.77 -7.81
CA GLU A 241 10.55 -5.86 -8.04
C GLU A 241 9.88 -5.39 -6.74
N VAL A 242 10.14 -6.05 -5.61
CA VAL A 242 9.54 -5.72 -4.31
C VAL A 242 10.42 -4.70 -3.58
N GLU A 243 9.85 -3.58 -3.15
CA GLU A 243 10.56 -2.64 -2.29
C GLU A 243 10.77 -3.23 -0.88
N ALA A 244 11.98 -3.08 -0.34
CA ALA A 244 12.29 -3.48 1.04
C ALA A 244 11.55 -2.64 2.09
N THR A 245 10.96 -1.52 1.68
CA THR A 245 10.25 -0.57 2.53
C THR A 245 8.84 -0.34 2.02
N ASN A 246 7.95 0.10 2.91
CA ASN A 246 6.57 0.42 2.57
C ASN A 246 6.37 1.90 2.15
N ASN A 247 7.41 2.55 1.66
CA ASN A 247 7.37 3.96 1.28
C ASN A 247 6.38 4.26 0.14
N VAL A 248 6.02 3.25 -0.66
CA VAL A 248 5.03 3.39 -1.74
C VAL A 248 3.67 3.72 -1.13
N SER A 249 3.20 2.96 -0.15
CA SER A 249 1.93 3.23 0.54
C SER A 249 1.97 4.54 1.32
N GLU A 250 3.09 4.84 2.02
CA GLU A 250 3.25 6.09 2.77
C GLU A 250 3.13 7.32 1.85
N ARG A 251 3.74 7.28 0.65
CA ARG A 251 3.62 8.36 -0.35
C ARG A 251 2.19 8.50 -0.86
N THR A 252 1.52 7.38 -1.12
CA THR A 252 0.13 7.34 -1.57
C THR A 252 -0.82 7.91 -0.52
N PHE A 253 -0.53 7.69 0.77
CA PHE A 253 -1.32 8.22 1.87
C PHE A 253 -1.09 9.71 2.19
N ARG A 254 -0.11 10.37 1.58
CA ARG A 254 0.26 11.75 1.93
C ARG A 254 -0.94 12.72 1.90
N ASN A 255 -1.77 12.65 0.87
CA ASN A 255 -2.97 13.48 0.75
C ASN A 255 -4.01 13.18 1.85
N SER A 256 -4.18 11.91 2.21
CA SER A 256 -5.07 11.48 3.29
C SER A 256 -4.56 11.96 4.65
N ALA A 257 -3.26 11.89 4.89
CA ALA A 257 -2.63 12.41 6.10
C ALA A 257 -2.80 13.93 6.22
N GLN A 258 -2.63 14.66 5.12
CA GLN A 258 -2.85 16.11 5.07
C GLN A 258 -4.31 16.46 5.36
N ALA A 259 -5.27 15.77 4.73
CA ALA A 259 -6.69 15.98 4.99
C ALA A 259 -7.05 15.71 6.47
N ARG A 260 -6.48 14.65 7.06
CA ARG A 260 -6.65 14.34 8.49
C ARG A 260 -6.09 15.46 9.38
N ASN A 261 -4.88 15.94 9.11
CA ASN A 261 -4.21 16.97 9.91
C ASN A 261 -4.93 18.33 9.84
N THR A 262 -5.65 18.58 8.75
CA THR A 262 -6.49 19.79 8.58
C THR A 262 -7.96 19.58 8.98
N ASN A 263 -8.28 18.47 9.69
CA ASN A 263 -9.64 18.09 10.09
C ASN A 263 -10.65 17.96 8.93
N ARG A 264 -10.17 17.67 7.71
CA ARG A 264 -10.99 17.48 6.51
C ARG A 264 -11.32 16.01 6.29
N THR A 265 -11.73 15.35 7.36
CA THR A 265 -12.20 13.97 7.34
C THR A 265 -13.65 13.88 6.87
N SER A 266 -14.27 12.71 6.93
CA SER A 266 -15.62 12.50 6.44
C SER A 266 -16.67 12.87 7.50
N LYS A 267 -17.71 13.62 7.11
CA LYS A 267 -18.83 13.96 8.01
C LYS A 267 -19.84 12.82 8.14
N THR A 268 -19.95 11.95 7.13
CA THR A 268 -20.92 10.85 7.07
C THR A 268 -20.25 9.58 6.51
N GLU A 269 -20.87 8.42 6.76
CA GLU A 269 -20.44 7.15 6.17
C GLU A 269 -20.56 7.17 4.63
N ALA A 270 -21.65 7.78 4.10
CA ALA A 270 -21.81 7.97 2.66
C ALA A 270 -20.67 8.82 2.07
N GLY A 271 -20.28 9.91 2.77
CA GLY A 271 -19.15 10.75 2.37
C GLY A 271 -17.80 10.00 2.42
N ALA A 272 -17.62 9.09 3.38
CA ALA A 272 -16.42 8.23 3.44
C ALA A 272 -16.38 7.24 2.27
N LYS A 273 -17.49 6.57 1.95
CA LYS A 273 -17.61 5.67 0.79
C LYS A 273 -17.37 6.40 -0.51
N ARG A 274 -17.97 7.59 -0.70
CA ARG A 274 -17.75 8.46 -1.85
C ARG A 274 -16.26 8.83 -2.01
N ARG A 275 -15.60 9.20 -0.91
CA ARG A 275 -14.16 9.48 -0.89
C ARG A 275 -13.35 8.25 -1.33
N SER A 276 -13.72 7.06 -0.86
CA SER A 276 -13.05 5.81 -1.26
C SER A 276 -13.06 5.64 -2.77
N VAL A 277 -14.21 5.73 -3.40
CA VAL A 277 -14.36 5.58 -4.86
C VAL A 277 -13.53 6.64 -5.60
N ILE A 278 -13.77 7.91 -5.34
CA ILE A 278 -13.19 9.00 -6.12
C ILE A 278 -11.67 9.08 -5.91
N SER A 279 -11.18 8.95 -4.66
CA SER A 279 -9.75 9.01 -4.40
C SER A 279 -8.99 7.83 -5.02
N SER A 280 -9.56 6.63 -5.01
CA SER A 280 -8.96 5.45 -5.65
C SER A 280 -8.83 5.65 -7.16
N ILE A 281 -9.88 6.11 -7.81
CA ILE A 281 -9.88 6.36 -9.26
C ILE A 281 -8.84 7.44 -9.63
N PHE A 282 -8.83 8.59 -8.96
CA PHE A 282 -7.84 9.63 -9.25
C PHE A 282 -6.40 9.17 -9.01
N THR A 283 -6.17 8.40 -7.93
CA THR A 283 -4.83 7.88 -7.64
C THR A 283 -4.38 6.88 -8.70
N SER A 284 -5.26 5.98 -9.12
CA SER A 284 -4.96 4.99 -10.16
C SER A 284 -4.82 5.63 -11.54
N LEU A 285 -5.63 6.63 -11.89
CA LEU A 285 -5.44 7.41 -13.13
C LEU A 285 -4.07 8.10 -13.14
N ARG A 286 -3.63 8.68 -12.01
CA ARG A 286 -2.30 9.29 -11.90
C ARG A 286 -1.16 8.30 -12.11
N GLN A 287 -1.35 7.04 -11.74
CA GLN A 287 -0.35 5.98 -11.94
C GLN A 287 -0.30 5.49 -13.39
N ASN A 288 -1.39 5.64 -14.14
CA ASN A 288 -1.55 5.10 -15.49
C ASN A 288 -1.41 6.14 -16.61
N LEU A 289 -1.86 7.37 -16.38
CA LEU A 289 -1.79 8.43 -17.36
C LEU A 289 -0.40 9.07 -17.38
N LYS A 290 0.09 9.42 -18.56
CA LYS A 290 1.38 10.11 -18.73
C LYS A 290 1.41 11.43 -17.95
N GLU A 291 0.30 12.15 -17.96
CA GLU A 291 0.07 13.37 -17.22
C GLU A 291 -1.37 13.41 -16.72
N LEU A 292 -1.59 13.80 -15.47
CA LEU A 292 -2.92 13.91 -14.88
C LEU A 292 -3.43 15.35 -15.04
N THR A 293 -4.05 15.63 -16.15
CA THR A 293 -4.75 16.90 -16.46
C THR A 293 -6.25 16.68 -16.50
N LEU A 294 -7.03 17.76 -16.44
CA LEU A 294 -8.48 17.68 -16.63
C LEU A 294 -8.79 17.08 -18.01
N GLU A 295 -8.06 17.51 -19.04
CA GLU A 295 -8.21 17.05 -20.41
C GLU A 295 -7.98 15.54 -20.53
N SER A 296 -6.83 15.04 -20.01
CA SER A 296 -6.51 13.60 -20.06
C SER A 296 -7.53 12.74 -19.31
N ILE A 297 -8.08 13.24 -18.19
CA ILE A 297 -9.15 12.55 -17.46
C ILE A 297 -10.45 12.55 -18.27
N LEU A 298 -10.80 13.68 -18.89
CA LEU A 298 -12.02 13.80 -19.72
C LEU A 298 -11.93 12.91 -20.96
N GLU A 299 -10.78 12.85 -21.61
CA GLU A 299 -10.55 11.95 -22.74
C GLU A 299 -10.77 10.49 -22.36
N GLU A 300 -10.18 10.06 -21.24
CA GLU A 300 -10.33 8.70 -20.73
C GLU A 300 -11.79 8.41 -20.37
N VAL A 301 -12.46 9.27 -19.58
CA VAL A 301 -13.86 9.09 -19.18
C VAL A 301 -14.82 9.15 -20.39
N THR A 302 -14.55 9.98 -21.38
CA THR A 302 -15.32 10.03 -22.62
C THR A 302 -15.12 8.74 -23.43
N GLY A 303 -13.89 8.20 -23.42
CA GLY A 303 -13.57 6.88 -23.96
C GLY A 303 -14.43 5.79 -23.33
N TRP A 304 -14.59 5.79 -22.01
CA TRP A 304 -15.47 4.84 -21.29
C TRP A 304 -16.90 4.89 -21.77
N CYS A 305 -17.46 6.12 -21.94
CA CYS A 305 -18.83 6.30 -22.42
C CYS A 305 -19.01 5.80 -23.86
N ARG A 306 -17.98 5.95 -24.70
CA ARG A 306 -18.03 5.62 -26.12
C ARG A 306 -17.83 4.13 -26.38
N THR A 307 -16.93 3.48 -25.66
CA THR A 307 -16.53 2.08 -25.86
C THR A 307 -17.21 1.10 -24.91
N GLY A 308 -17.82 1.58 -23.85
CA GLY A 308 -18.33 0.77 -22.75
C GLY A 308 -17.23 0.13 -21.89
N GLN A 309 -15.96 0.40 -22.19
CA GLN A 309 -14.80 -0.16 -21.48
C GLN A 309 -13.86 0.94 -21.01
N SER A 310 -13.62 0.99 -19.70
CA SER A 310 -12.60 1.84 -19.11
C SER A 310 -11.20 1.22 -19.25
N LEU A 311 -10.17 2.05 -19.03
CA LEU A 311 -8.80 1.61 -18.85
C LEU A 311 -8.72 0.45 -17.83
N PHE A 312 -9.36 0.60 -16.68
CA PHE A 312 -9.30 -0.39 -15.59
C PHE A 312 -9.98 -1.72 -15.95
N ARG A 313 -11.10 -1.68 -16.68
CA ARG A 313 -11.77 -2.90 -17.14
C ARG A 313 -10.96 -3.64 -18.20
N ARG A 314 -10.29 -2.91 -19.11
CA ARG A 314 -9.37 -3.52 -20.07
C ARG A 314 -8.22 -4.22 -19.35
N GLN A 315 -7.55 -3.53 -18.43
CA GLN A 315 -6.46 -4.08 -17.64
C GLN A 315 -6.90 -5.28 -16.78
N LEU A 316 -8.10 -5.22 -16.18
CA LEU A 316 -8.66 -6.34 -15.45
C LEU A 316 -8.87 -7.56 -16.36
N GLN A 317 -9.38 -7.35 -17.58
CA GLN A 317 -9.57 -8.44 -18.52
C GLN A 317 -8.23 -9.05 -18.95
N GLU A 318 -7.22 -8.25 -19.20
CA GLU A 318 -5.84 -8.69 -19.48
C GLU A 318 -5.27 -9.54 -18.32
N LEU A 319 -5.46 -9.11 -17.07
CA LEU A 319 -5.02 -9.86 -15.89
C LEU A 319 -5.76 -11.19 -15.75
N ARG A 320 -7.07 -11.23 -16.00
CA ARG A 320 -7.87 -12.45 -15.97
C ARG A 320 -7.43 -13.42 -17.07
N ASP A 321 -7.16 -12.92 -18.26
CA ASP A 321 -6.73 -13.75 -19.39
C ASP A 321 -5.31 -14.32 -19.17
N ALA A 322 -4.41 -13.54 -18.58
CA ALA A 322 -3.08 -13.98 -18.18
C ALA A 322 -3.08 -15.03 -17.04
N SER A 323 -4.15 -15.05 -16.23
CA SER A 323 -4.30 -15.97 -15.09
C SER A 323 -4.96 -17.30 -15.50
N LYS A 324 -5.46 -17.43 -16.74
CA LYS A 324 -6.03 -18.69 -17.25
C LYS A 324 -4.91 -19.70 -17.49
N PRO A 325 -5.09 -20.97 -17.13
CA PRO A 325 -4.15 -22.01 -17.53
C PRO A 325 -4.09 -22.06 -19.08
N PRO A 326 -2.93 -22.37 -19.67
CA PRO A 326 -2.84 -22.55 -21.12
C PRO A 326 -3.90 -23.56 -21.57
N PRO A 327 -4.56 -23.36 -22.73
CA PRO A 327 -5.49 -24.35 -23.24
C PRO A 327 -4.77 -25.70 -23.26
N ASP A 328 -5.44 -26.74 -22.75
CA ASP A 328 -4.90 -28.11 -22.71
C ASP A 328 -4.26 -28.42 -24.07
N SER A 329 -2.94 -28.50 -24.10
CA SER A 329 -2.25 -29.08 -25.24
C SER A 329 -2.77 -30.48 -25.34
N GLU A 330 -3.47 -30.81 -26.42
CA GLU A 330 -3.94 -32.15 -26.79
C GLU A 330 -2.86 -33.16 -26.39
N LEU A 331 -3.15 -33.96 -25.36
CA LEU A 331 -2.34 -35.15 -25.07
C LEU A 331 -2.36 -35.99 -26.32
N PRO A 332 -1.21 -36.35 -26.91
CA PRO A 332 -1.21 -37.25 -28.05
C PRO A 332 -1.93 -38.54 -27.62
N ALA A 333 -2.94 -38.93 -28.40
CA ALA A 333 -3.69 -40.17 -28.19
C ALA A 333 -2.71 -41.34 -27.98
N PRO A 334 -2.95 -42.22 -27.01
CA PRO A 334 -2.09 -43.40 -26.82
C PRO A 334 -2.10 -44.21 -28.10
N ALA A 335 -0.91 -44.43 -28.69
CA ALA A 335 -0.74 -45.31 -29.80
C ALA A 335 -1.21 -46.73 -29.38
N LEU A 336 -2.29 -47.19 -29.98
CA LEU A 336 -2.74 -48.55 -29.87
C LEU A 336 -1.67 -49.44 -30.53
N ALA A 337 -1.00 -50.24 -29.75
CA ALA A 337 -0.18 -51.37 -30.19
C ALA A 337 -0.99 -52.67 -30.10
#